data_7aabced70983802e233544532671e51f
#
_entry.id   7aabced70983802e233544532671e51f
#
_cell.length_a   1.000
_cell.length_b   1.000
_cell.length_c   1.000
_cell.angle_alpha   90.00
_cell.angle_beta   90.00
_cell.angle_gamma   90.00
#
_symmetry.space_group_name_H-M   'P 1'
#
loop_
_entity.id
_entity.type
_entity.pdbx_description
1 polymer ?
#
loop_
_entity_poly.entity_id
_entity_poly.type
_entity_poly.pdbx_seq_one_letter_code
_entity_poly.pdbx_strand_id
1 'polypeptide(L)'
;MASFRIHMHQMGFWLSLSVALPLSAQQTTWSVGTSLGYALPHRNEMLALVTGHSREMTCRIGNWNTTGWRQNWQQHGPVWQGVQVGWLNGGSEELGDMASAMWLVELPVRRRWHIELGSGVGWSTSPYDPIERPLSIAIGSRLNAAIHLGTTVQVVQREQSWVAVGTGFTHFSNGALALPNLGINNVHLRVRAGWKTPHRFPERTPTAWMDTTEGWHWACAGRIGARDINLPGGVLHPTVSVGAYAERKATATHSWVLAVDLAHNQSLRQFSETPLSMPQKLQLSSLAGVNLHFGHAQLMLLQGWVWTRPDEALGRVPFQAILAYAVRPSWAIEMGLRSFRIRADYPFIGIRYSPRESR
;
A
#
# COMPACT_ATOMS: atom_id res chain seq x y z
N MET A 1 8.24 34.76 -31.11
CA MET A 1 7.35 34.16 -30.10
C MET A 1 8.15 33.13 -29.35
N ALA A 2 8.59 33.46 -28.14
CA ALA A 2 9.49 32.66 -27.36
C ALA A 2 8.69 31.60 -26.58
N SER A 3 8.96 30.34 -26.87
CA SER A 3 8.42 29.18 -26.16
C SER A 3 9.10 29.09 -24.77
N PHE A 4 8.39 29.45 -23.72
CA PHE A 4 8.77 29.22 -22.35
C PHE A 4 8.57 27.72 -22.05
N ARG A 5 9.62 26.91 -22.18
CA ARG A 5 9.68 25.55 -21.64
C ARG A 5 9.91 25.65 -20.13
N ILE A 6 8.84 25.54 -19.36
CA ILE A 6 8.95 25.34 -17.91
C ILE A 6 9.37 23.88 -17.71
N HIS A 7 10.66 23.67 -17.43
CA HIS A 7 11.15 22.43 -16.84
C HIS A 7 10.65 22.41 -15.39
N MET A 8 9.47 21.87 -15.16
CA MET A 8 9.07 21.46 -13.82
C MET A 8 9.94 20.27 -13.43
N HIS A 9 10.97 20.55 -12.63
CA HIS A 9 11.65 19.52 -11.85
C HIS A 9 10.58 18.75 -11.08
N GLN A 10 10.56 17.45 -11.28
CA GLN A 10 9.74 16.53 -10.51
C GLN A 10 10.13 16.67 -9.03
N MET A 11 9.47 17.54 -8.32
CA MET A 11 9.51 17.56 -6.86
C MET A 11 8.77 16.30 -6.40
N GLY A 12 9.54 15.24 -6.26
CA GLY A 12 9.13 14.03 -5.58
C GLY A 12 8.82 14.37 -4.12
N PHE A 13 7.58 14.65 -3.80
CA PHE A 13 7.09 14.73 -2.43
C PHE A 13 6.94 13.31 -1.89
N TRP A 14 8.08 12.74 -1.45
CA TRP A 14 8.09 11.51 -0.69
C TRP A 14 8.30 11.87 0.78
N LEU A 15 7.22 11.89 1.54
CA LEU A 15 7.33 11.73 2.97
C LEU A 15 7.86 10.30 3.18
N SER A 16 9.17 10.17 3.33
CA SER A 16 9.75 9.01 3.98
C SER A 16 9.12 8.97 5.38
N LEU A 17 8.17 8.06 5.58
CA LEU A 17 7.69 7.71 6.90
C LEU A 17 8.89 7.08 7.61
N SER A 18 9.75 7.93 8.18
CA SER A 18 10.80 7.51 9.09
C SER A 18 10.09 7.03 10.36
N VAL A 19 9.56 5.82 10.30
CA VAL A 19 9.24 5.08 11.50
C VAL A 19 10.58 4.86 12.15
N ALA A 20 10.95 5.71 13.11
CA ALA A 20 12.12 5.51 13.94
C ALA A 20 11.94 4.13 14.58
N LEU A 21 12.61 3.13 14.02
CA LEU A 21 12.67 1.80 14.57
C LEU A 21 13.53 1.93 15.83
N PRO A 22 12.99 1.79 17.04
CA PRO A 22 13.84 1.58 18.21
C PRO A 22 14.46 0.19 18.04
N LEU A 23 15.58 0.13 17.30
CA LEU A 23 16.38 -1.07 17.13
C LEU A 23 17.10 -1.30 18.46
N SER A 24 16.43 -1.93 19.42
CA SER A 24 17.12 -2.52 20.55
C SER A 24 18.09 -3.57 19.99
N ALA A 25 19.38 -3.36 20.19
CA ALA A 25 20.46 -4.20 19.63
C ALA A 25 20.33 -5.69 20.00
N GLN A 26 19.60 -6.03 21.04
CA GLN A 26 19.43 -7.40 21.53
C GLN A 26 18.46 -8.27 20.74
N GLN A 27 17.65 -7.71 19.85
CA GLN A 27 16.59 -8.46 19.12
C GLN A 27 16.59 -8.23 17.61
N THR A 28 17.64 -7.55 17.08
CA THR A 28 17.76 -7.31 15.65
C THR A 28 18.03 -8.61 14.89
N THR A 29 17.25 -8.85 13.86
CA THR A 29 17.36 -10.02 12.98
C THR A 29 17.65 -9.58 11.56
N TRP A 30 18.45 -10.37 10.87
CA TRP A 30 18.76 -10.24 9.46
C TRP A 30 18.26 -11.45 8.71
N SER A 31 17.81 -11.24 7.49
CA SER A 31 17.51 -12.35 6.61
C SER A 31 17.75 -11.96 5.15
N VAL A 32 18.15 -12.97 4.36
CA VAL A 32 18.25 -12.87 2.91
C VAL A 32 17.28 -13.87 2.29
N GLY A 33 16.72 -13.53 1.17
CA GLY A 33 15.77 -14.37 0.47
C GLY A 33 15.95 -14.30 -1.03
N THR A 34 15.52 -15.36 -1.69
CA THR A 34 15.37 -15.39 -3.13
C THR A 34 13.98 -15.91 -3.47
N SER A 35 13.43 -15.45 -4.57
CA SER A 35 12.14 -15.92 -5.07
C SER A 35 12.18 -16.17 -6.57
N LEU A 36 11.32 -17.10 -6.98
CA LEU A 36 10.96 -17.34 -8.36
C LEU A 36 9.47 -17.07 -8.53
N GLY A 37 9.11 -16.29 -9.53
CA GLY A 37 7.76 -15.82 -9.68
C GLY A 37 7.34 -15.63 -11.13
N TYR A 38 6.20 -14.97 -11.25
CA TYR A 38 5.60 -14.65 -12.53
C TYR A 38 4.79 -13.36 -12.41
N ALA A 39 4.97 -12.44 -13.36
CA ALA A 39 4.13 -11.26 -13.44
C ALA A 39 2.77 -11.66 -14.02
N LEU A 40 1.69 -11.51 -13.23
CA LEU A 40 0.34 -11.88 -13.67
C LEU A 40 -0.18 -10.89 -14.72
N PRO A 41 -0.45 -11.33 -15.95
CA PRO A 41 -1.10 -10.52 -16.96
C PRO A 41 -2.59 -10.39 -16.64
N HIS A 42 -2.96 -9.34 -15.92
CA HIS A 42 -4.35 -9.06 -15.55
C HIS A 42 -5.12 -8.23 -16.59
N ARG A 43 -4.47 -7.95 -17.72
CA ARG A 43 -5.02 -7.33 -18.93
C ARG A 43 -4.41 -7.96 -20.16
N ASN A 44 -5.16 -7.95 -21.26
CA ASN A 44 -4.73 -8.54 -22.53
C ASN A 44 -3.42 -7.92 -23.04
N GLU A 45 -3.25 -6.62 -22.85
CA GLU A 45 -2.06 -5.87 -23.27
C GLU A 45 -0.79 -6.34 -22.55
N MET A 46 -0.93 -6.91 -21.35
CA MET A 46 0.21 -7.45 -20.59
C MET A 46 0.65 -8.83 -21.04
N LEU A 47 -0.17 -9.58 -21.79
CA LEU A 47 0.19 -10.93 -22.22
C LEU A 47 1.47 -10.96 -23.05
N ALA A 48 1.68 -9.95 -23.89
CA ALA A 48 2.88 -9.82 -24.71
C ALA A 48 4.14 -9.39 -23.92
N LEU A 49 3.94 -8.80 -22.73
CA LEU A 49 5.03 -8.31 -21.90
C LEU A 49 5.63 -9.40 -21.01
N VAL A 50 4.86 -10.44 -20.70
CA VAL A 50 5.27 -11.48 -19.74
C VAL A 50 5.80 -12.70 -20.51
N THR A 51 7.07 -12.67 -20.85
CA THR A 51 7.72 -13.72 -21.66
C THR A 51 8.55 -14.70 -20.84
N GLY A 52 8.80 -14.42 -19.54
CA GLY A 52 9.63 -15.26 -18.69
C GLY A 52 9.24 -15.20 -17.22
N HIS A 53 9.94 -15.98 -16.41
CA HIS A 53 9.78 -16.01 -14.96
C HIS A 53 10.53 -14.86 -14.31
N SER A 54 9.87 -14.19 -13.36
CA SER A 54 10.51 -13.18 -12.52
C SER A 54 11.41 -13.83 -11.46
N ARG A 55 12.47 -13.14 -11.07
CA ARG A 55 13.38 -13.54 -10.00
C ARG A 55 13.62 -12.35 -9.08
N GLU A 56 13.59 -12.58 -7.78
CA GLU A 56 13.83 -11.52 -6.82
C GLU A 56 14.88 -11.95 -5.78
N MET A 57 15.71 -11.00 -5.38
CA MET A 57 16.58 -11.10 -4.21
C MET A 57 16.15 -10.07 -3.19
N THR A 58 16.07 -10.47 -1.92
CA THR A 58 15.67 -9.59 -0.83
C THR A 58 16.63 -9.66 0.34
N CYS A 59 16.79 -8.53 1.01
CA CYS A 59 17.45 -8.42 2.30
C CYS A 59 16.49 -7.74 3.28
N ARG A 60 16.41 -8.27 4.52
CA ARG A 60 15.55 -7.70 5.57
C ARG A 60 16.36 -7.44 6.82
N ILE A 61 16.05 -6.34 7.47
CA ILE A 61 16.51 -6.01 8.80
C ILE A 61 15.32 -5.58 9.66
N GLY A 62 15.23 -6.12 10.88
CA GLY A 62 14.11 -5.79 11.75
C GLY A 62 14.23 -6.49 13.08
N ASN A 63 13.15 -6.51 13.82
CA ASN A 63 13.11 -7.16 15.13
C ASN A 63 11.80 -7.92 15.37
N TRP A 64 11.90 -9.00 16.10
CA TRP A 64 10.79 -9.69 16.73
C TRP A 64 10.47 -9.02 18.06
N ASN A 65 9.20 -8.77 18.34
CA ASN A 65 8.80 -8.16 19.60
C ASN A 65 7.39 -8.59 20.01
N THR A 66 7.13 -8.52 21.32
CA THR A 66 5.84 -8.82 21.95
C THR A 66 5.30 -7.66 22.77
N THR A 67 5.93 -6.48 22.71
CA THR A 67 5.55 -5.30 23.49
C THR A 67 4.85 -4.23 22.66
N GLY A 68 4.21 -3.29 23.32
CA GLY A 68 3.47 -2.21 22.67
C GLY A 68 2.29 -2.73 21.85
N TRP A 69 2.01 -2.12 20.70
CA TRP A 69 0.91 -2.50 19.82
C TRP A 69 1.00 -3.97 19.34
N ARG A 70 2.19 -4.57 19.31
CA ARG A 70 2.39 -5.93 18.86
C ARG A 70 1.76 -6.96 19.82
N GLN A 71 1.54 -6.60 21.09
CA GLN A 71 0.82 -7.44 22.06
C GLN A 71 -0.56 -7.85 21.56
N ASN A 72 -1.22 -6.97 20.81
CA ASN A 72 -2.55 -7.21 20.29
C ASN A 72 -2.57 -8.24 19.15
N TRP A 73 -1.45 -8.44 18.47
CA TRP A 73 -1.30 -9.33 17.32
C TRP A 73 -0.61 -10.66 17.65
N GLN A 74 -0.08 -10.83 18.85
CA GLN A 74 0.80 -11.95 19.22
C GLN A 74 0.09 -13.22 19.68
N GLN A 75 -1.18 -13.44 19.32
CA GLN A 75 -1.94 -14.63 19.79
C GLN A 75 -1.20 -15.95 19.59
N HIS A 76 -0.37 -16.05 18.56
CA HIS A 76 0.34 -17.27 18.17
C HIS A 76 1.86 -17.13 18.15
N GLY A 77 2.40 -16.00 18.62
CA GLY A 77 3.83 -15.75 18.65
C GLY A 77 4.20 -14.27 18.52
N PRO A 78 5.49 -13.96 18.50
CA PRO A 78 5.95 -12.57 18.35
C PRO A 78 5.65 -12.03 16.95
N VAL A 79 5.49 -10.73 16.87
CA VAL A 79 5.35 -9.99 15.62
C VAL A 79 6.72 -9.51 15.16
N TRP A 80 7.10 -9.78 13.91
CA TRP A 80 8.27 -9.18 13.30
C TRP A 80 7.90 -7.87 12.62
N GLN A 81 8.78 -6.88 12.73
CA GLN A 81 8.66 -5.61 12.03
C GLN A 81 10.04 -5.17 11.57
N GLY A 82 10.12 -4.67 10.34
CA GLY A 82 11.39 -4.21 9.80
C GLY A 82 11.28 -3.59 8.42
N VAL A 83 12.44 -3.45 7.78
CA VAL A 83 12.58 -2.96 6.43
C VAL A 83 13.07 -4.11 5.54
N GLN A 84 12.48 -4.22 4.37
CA GLN A 84 12.96 -5.07 3.27
C GLN A 84 13.44 -4.18 2.14
N VAL A 85 14.63 -4.49 1.62
CA VAL A 85 15.09 -4.03 0.31
C VAL A 85 15.12 -5.21 -0.64
N GLY A 86 14.76 -4.97 -1.90
CA GLY A 86 14.66 -6.02 -2.91
C GLY A 86 15.08 -5.54 -4.29
N TRP A 87 15.54 -6.50 -5.08
CA TRP A 87 15.77 -6.34 -6.50
C TRP A 87 15.04 -7.45 -7.24
N LEU A 88 14.03 -7.06 -8.01
CA LEU A 88 13.18 -7.93 -8.83
C LEU A 88 13.58 -7.75 -10.30
N ASN A 89 13.98 -8.84 -10.96
CA ASN A 89 13.99 -8.93 -12.41
C ASN A 89 12.61 -9.36 -12.89
N GLY A 90 11.99 -8.58 -13.78
CA GLY A 90 10.59 -8.77 -14.22
C GLY A 90 10.37 -9.99 -15.12
N GLY A 91 11.45 -10.62 -15.62
CA GLY A 91 11.38 -11.79 -16.49
C GLY A 91 11.24 -11.47 -17.99
N SER A 92 11.20 -10.19 -18.35
CA SER A 92 11.25 -9.70 -19.73
C SER A 92 11.92 -8.33 -19.79
N GLU A 93 12.38 -7.94 -20.98
CA GLU A 93 12.96 -6.63 -21.22
C GLU A 93 11.93 -5.51 -21.04
N GLU A 94 10.69 -5.74 -21.44
CA GLU A 94 9.59 -4.78 -21.38
C GLU A 94 9.14 -4.50 -19.93
N LEU A 95 9.22 -5.49 -19.05
CA LEU A 95 8.94 -5.31 -17.62
C LEU A 95 10.14 -4.71 -16.88
N GLY A 96 11.37 -5.00 -17.37
CA GLY A 96 12.61 -4.53 -16.76
C GLY A 96 12.82 -5.01 -15.34
N ASP A 97 13.65 -4.25 -14.59
CA ASP A 97 13.95 -4.53 -13.20
C ASP A 97 13.29 -3.50 -12.26
N MET A 98 13.01 -3.95 -11.04
CA MET A 98 12.44 -3.12 -9.97
C MET A 98 13.30 -3.22 -8.71
N ALA A 99 13.90 -2.11 -8.29
CA ALA A 99 14.41 -1.99 -6.92
C ALA A 99 13.27 -1.62 -5.98
N SER A 100 13.25 -2.13 -4.76
CA SER A 100 12.21 -1.81 -3.77
C SER A 100 12.77 -1.58 -2.39
N ALA A 101 12.08 -0.73 -1.62
CA ALA A 101 12.29 -0.56 -0.20
C ALA A 101 10.91 -0.48 0.48
N MET A 102 10.63 -1.42 1.38
CA MET A 102 9.33 -1.56 2.01
C MET A 102 9.45 -1.69 3.53
N TRP A 103 8.58 -1.01 4.26
CA TRP A 103 8.28 -1.37 5.64
C TRP A 103 7.41 -2.61 5.62
N LEU A 104 7.70 -3.59 6.48
CA LEU A 104 7.07 -4.89 6.48
C LEU A 104 6.79 -5.36 7.90
N VAL A 105 5.64 -6.00 8.06
CA VAL A 105 5.19 -6.66 9.30
C VAL A 105 4.91 -8.12 9.01
N GLU A 106 5.40 -9.03 9.87
CA GLU A 106 5.02 -10.45 9.87
C GLU A 106 4.15 -10.74 11.10
N LEU A 107 2.91 -11.12 10.84
CA LEU A 107 1.90 -11.42 11.85
C LEU A 107 1.80 -12.93 12.04
N PRO A 108 1.92 -13.45 13.27
CA PRO A 108 1.81 -14.88 13.53
C PRO A 108 0.37 -15.36 13.38
N VAL A 109 0.14 -16.33 12.51
CA VAL A 109 -1.11 -17.09 12.40
C VAL A 109 -1.05 -18.35 13.27
N ARG A 110 0.11 -18.98 13.29
CA ARG A 110 0.48 -20.10 14.16
C ARG A 110 1.98 -19.97 14.50
N ARG A 111 2.48 -20.79 15.43
CA ARG A 111 3.87 -20.75 15.93
C ARG A 111 4.95 -20.56 14.84
N ARG A 112 4.78 -21.17 13.66
CA ARG A 112 5.74 -21.10 12.54
C ARG A 112 5.19 -20.48 11.27
N TRP A 113 3.91 -20.17 11.25
CA TRP A 113 3.21 -19.64 10.10
C TRP A 113 2.87 -18.15 10.32
N HIS A 114 3.31 -17.32 9.40
CA HIS A 114 3.12 -15.86 9.46
C HIS A 114 2.48 -15.34 8.17
N ILE A 115 1.69 -14.29 8.30
CA ILE A 115 1.23 -13.46 7.20
C ILE A 115 2.13 -12.24 7.14
N GLU A 116 2.50 -11.83 5.94
CA GLU A 116 3.36 -10.68 5.67
C GLU A 116 2.55 -9.57 5.02
N LEU A 117 2.67 -8.36 5.55
CA LEU A 117 2.10 -7.14 5.01
C LEU A 117 3.23 -6.14 4.82
N GLY A 118 3.36 -5.58 3.62
CA GLY A 118 4.40 -4.60 3.32
C GLY A 118 3.90 -3.47 2.47
N SER A 119 4.44 -2.28 2.68
CA SER A 119 4.21 -1.09 1.86
C SER A 119 5.47 -0.25 1.77
N GLY A 120 5.70 0.37 0.64
CA GLY A 120 6.88 1.19 0.41
C GLY A 120 6.97 1.71 -1.01
N VAL A 121 8.20 1.79 -1.51
CA VAL A 121 8.51 2.36 -2.81
C VAL A 121 9.20 1.34 -3.70
N GLY A 122 8.93 1.45 -5.00
CA GLY A 122 9.59 0.72 -6.07
C GLY A 122 10.21 1.68 -7.08
N TRP A 123 11.37 1.34 -7.58
CA TRP A 123 12.08 2.08 -8.62
C TRP A 123 12.23 1.21 -9.86
N SER A 124 11.56 1.59 -10.96
CA SER A 124 11.67 0.90 -12.26
C SER A 124 12.90 1.35 -13.02
N THR A 125 13.65 0.40 -13.55
CA THR A 125 14.77 0.67 -14.46
C THR A 125 14.30 0.97 -15.88
N SER A 126 13.15 0.41 -16.28
CA SER A 126 12.61 0.44 -17.65
C SER A 126 11.17 1.00 -17.67
N PRO A 127 10.95 2.25 -17.21
CA PRO A 127 9.62 2.86 -17.37
C PRO A 127 9.33 3.08 -18.85
N TYR A 128 8.06 3.22 -19.17
CA TYR A 128 7.62 3.55 -20.52
C TYR A 128 8.32 4.80 -21.07
N ASP A 129 8.74 4.71 -22.31
CA ASP A 129 9.22 5.82 -23.12
C ASP A 129 8.65 5.66 -24.53
N PRO A 130 8.00 6.68 -25.13
CA PRO A 130 7.33 6.53 -26.43
C PRO A 130 8.29 6.31 -27.57
N ILE A 131 9.60 6.60 -27.41
CA ILE A 131 10.63 6.47 -28.45
C ILE A 131 11.52 5.26 -28.17
N GLU A 132 12.08 5.19 -26.96
CA GLU A 132 13.10 4.17 -26.63
C GLU A 132 12.47 2.86 -26.16
N ARG A 133 11.32 2.91 -25.46
CA ARG A 133 10.65 1.75 -24.85
C ARG A 133 9.13 1.79 -25.02
N PRO A 134 8.62 1.83 -26.25
CA PRO A 134 7.19 1.95 -26.51
C PRO A 134 6.36 0.73 -26.07
N LEU A 135 6.99 -0.40 -25.82
CA LEU A 135 6.33 -1.63 -25.35
C LEU A 135 6.31 -1.76 -23.81
N SER A 136 7.10 -0.97 -23.08
CA SER A 136 7.14 -1.03 -21.59
C SER A 136 5.91 -0.39 -20.92
N ILE A 137 4.71 -0.74 -21.37
CA ILE A 137 3.44 -0.11 -20.96
C ILE A 137 2.98 -0.47 -19.55
N ALA A 138 3.68 -1.37 -18.86
CA ALA A 138 3.32 -1.76 -17.50
C ALA A 138 3.45 -0.59 -16.50
N ILE A 139 4.50 0.22 -16.61
CA ILE A 139 4.86 1.28 -15.67
C ILE A 139 5.27 2.55 -16.43
N GLY A 140 4.54 3.66 -16.21
CA GLY A 140 4.81 4.96 -16.83
C GLY A 140 5.77 5.87 -16.06
N SER A 141 6.31 5.44 -14.93
CA SER A 141 7.21 6.26 -14.10
C SER A 141 8.31 5.44 -13.44
N ARG A 142 9.47 6.08 -13.18
CA ARG A 142 10.54 5.40 -12.42
C ARG A 142 10.12 5.07 -11.00
N LEU A 143 9.47 6.02 -10.33
CA LEU A 143 9.07 5.89 -8.94
C LEU A 143 7.62 5.41 -8.84
N ASN A 144 7.41 4.37 -8.04
CA ASN A 144 6.13 3.68 -7.89
C ASN A 144 5.88 3.35 -6.42
N ALA A 145 4.63 3.14 -6.04
CA ALA A 145 4.29 2.45 -4.81
C ALA A 145 4.62 0.96 -4.94
N ALA A 146 5.07 0.35 -3.85
CA ALA A 146 5.26 -1.09 -3.72
C ALA A 146 4.37 -1.59 -2.58
N ILE A 147 3.54 -2.60 -2.85
CA ILE A 147 2.66 -3.24 -1.86
C ILE A 147 2.95 -4.72 -1.87
N HIS A 148 3.15 -5.31 -0.70
CA HIS A 148 3.43 -6.72 -0.53
C HIS A 148 2.41 -7.39 0.39
N LEU A 149 1.89 -8.52 -0.05
CA LEU A 149 1.09 -9.46 0.73
C LEU A 149 1.71 -10.84 0.58
N GLY A 150 1.94 -11.54 1.67
CA GLY A 150 2.56 -12.86 1.60
C GLY A 150 2.24 -13.73 2.80
N THR A 151 2.68 -14.95 2.70
CA THR A 151 2.67 -15.89 3.80
C THR A 151 3.95 -16.70 3.82
N THR A 152 4.41 -17.06 5.01
CA THR A 152 5.67 -17.77 5.18
C THR A 152 5.58 -18.78 6.32
N VAL A 153 6.23 -19.92 6.14
CA VAL A 153 6.35 -20.98 7.14
C VAL A 153 7.82 -21.23 7.44
N GLN A 154 8.21 -21.16 8.70
CA GLN A 154 9.56 -21.52 9.14
C GLN A 154 9.70 -23.05 9.15
N VAL A 155 10.46 -23.59 8.19
CA VAL A 155 10.67 -25.03 8.02
C VAL A 155 11.86 -25.53 8.84
N VAL A 156 12.88 -24.70 9.03
CA VAL A 156 14.03 -24.98 9.90
C VAL A 156 14.14 -23.87 10.94
N GLN A 157 14.33 -24.24 12.20
CA GLN A 157 14.59 -23.30 13.29
C GLN A 157 15.68 -23.84 14.19
N ARG A 158 16.78 -23.12 14.28
CA ARG A 158 17.92 -23.38 15.19
C ARG A 158 18.09 -22.20 16.14
N GLU A 159 19.00 -22.29 17.09
CA GLU A 159 19.21 -21.24 18.08
C GLU A 159 19.60 -19.88 17.48
N GLN A 160 20.38 -19.88 16.40
CA GLN A 160 20.91 -18.65 15.79
C GLN A 160 20.52 -18.47 14.31
N SER A 161 19.77 -19.42 13.75
CA SER A 161 19.40 -19.35 12.34
C SER A 161 18.08 -20.05 12.07
N TRP A 162 17.44 -19.67 10.98
CA TRP A 162 16.20 -20.27 10.52
C TRP A 162 16.11 -20.25 9.01
N VAL A 163 15.30 -21.15 8.46
CA VAL A 163 14.91 -21.15 7.05
C VAL A 163 13.40 -21.14 6.99
N ALA A 164 12.87 -20.30 6.12
CA ALA A 164 11.45 -20.22 5.83
C ALA A 164 11.18 -20.35 4.34
N VAL A 165 10.04 -20.94 4.02
CA VAL A 165 9.47 -20.99 2.67
C VAL A 165 8.16 -20.26 2.67
N GLY A 166 7.79 -19.66 1.55
CA GLY A 166 6.55 -18.90 1.48
C GLY A 166 6.16 -18.55 0.05
N THR A 167 5.00 -17.95 -0.05
CA THR A 167 4.51 -17.35 -1.29
C THR A 167 4.12 -15.89 -1.02
N GLY A 168 4.17 -15.08 -2.07
CA GLY A 168 3.81 -13.68 -1.95
C GLY A 168 3.28 -13.12 -3.26
N PHE A 169 2.64 -11.98 -3.09
CA PHE A 169 2.17 -11.11 -4.14
C PHE A 169 2.77 -9.72 -3.90
N THR A 170 3.49 -9.19 -4.89
CA THR A 170 4.04 -7.84 -4.83
C THR A 170 3.48 -7.03 -6.00
N HIS A 171 2.86 -5.90 -5.69
CA HIS A 171 2.29 -4.99 -6.66
C HIS A 171 3.11 -3.71 -6.75
N PHE A 172 3.45 -3.28 -7.97
CA PHE A 172 4.09 -2.00 -8.27
C PHE A 172 3.19 -1.18 -9.17
N SER A 173 2.96 0.08 -8.80
CA SER A 173 2.12 1.01 -9.58
C SER A 173 2.36 2.45 -9.11
N ASN A 174 2.19 3.40 -10.02
CA ASN A 174 2.20 4.83 -9.68
C ASN A 174 0.81 5.39 -9.35
N GLY A 175 -0.22 4.55 -9.27
CA GLY A 175 -1.57 4.97 -8.92
C GLY A 175 -2.26 5.85 -9.97
N ALA A 176 -1.81 5.84 -11.23
CA ALA A 176 -2.25 6.69 -12.33
C ALA A 176 -1.71 8.13 -12.31
N LEU A 177 -0.55 8.37 -11.66
CA LEU A 177 0.15 9.65 -11.75
C LEU A 177 0.90 9.84 -13.07
N ALA A 178 1.23 8.76 -13.76
CA ALA A 178 1.85 8.78 -15.09
C ALA A 178 1.38 7.57 -15.90
N LEU A 179 0.84 7.81 -17.08
CA LEU A 179 0.41 6.75 -17.99
C LEU A 179 1.52 6.40 -19.01
N PRO A 180 1.51 5.16 -19.50
CA PRO A 180 0.67 4.03 -19.14
C PRO A 180 0.98 3.50 -17.74
N ASN A 181 0.00 2.97 -17.03
CA ASN A 181 0.17 2.36 -15.72
C ASN A 181 -0.76 1.16 -15.58
N LEU A 182 -0.38 0.05 -16.19
CA LEU A 182 -1.08 -1.22 -16.00
C LEU A 182 -0.74 -1.83 -14.64
N GLY A 183 0.43 -1.52 -14.08
CA GLY A 183 0.97 -2.08 -12.86
C GLY A 183 1.64 -3.44 -13.08
N ILE A 184 2.59 -3.80 -12.22
CA ILE A 184 3.23 -5.12 -12.21
C ILE A 184 2.72 -5.89 -11.00
N ASN A 185 2.04 -7.00 -11.24
CA ASN A 185 1.52 -7.90 -10.22
C ASN A 185 2.40 -9.16 -10.20
N ASN A 186 3.36 -9.24 -9.32
CA ASN A 186 4.29 -10.36 -9.23
C ASN A 186 3.86 -11.36 -8.15
N VAL A 187 3.47 -12.57 -8.56
CA VAL A 187 3.25 -13.71 -7.66
C VAL A 187 4.53 -14.55 -7.62
N HIS A 188 4.97 -14.96 -6.43
CA HIS A 188 6.22 -15.67 -6.30
C HIS A 188 6.23 -16.70 -5.18
N LEU A 189 7.06 -17.72 -5.35
CA LEU A 189 7.49 -18.63 -4.30
C LEU A 189 8.85 -18.17 -3.80
N ARG A 190 9.07 -18.20 -2.49
CA ARG A 190 10.26 -17.67 -1.84
C ARG A 190 10.88 -18.63 -0.85
N VAL A 191 12.22 -18.63 -0.81
CA VAL A 191 13.02 -19.21 0.26
C VAL A 191 13.78 -18.09 0.93
N ARG A 192 13.81 -18.08 2.25
CA ARG A 192 14.51 -17.07 3.05
C ARG A 192 15.28 -17.72 4.19
N ALA A 193 16.52 -17.31 4.37
CA ALA A 193 17.35 -17.70 5.52
C ALA A 193 17.59 -16.48 6.40
N GLY A 194 17.53 -16.67 7.70
CA GLY A 194 17.71 -15.58 8.66
C GLY A 194 18.58 -15.99 9.84
N TRP A 195 19.15 -14.97 10.49
CA TRP A 195 20.04 -15.08 11.63
C TRP A 195 19.46 -14.32 12.82
N LYS A 196 19.88 -14.74 14.03
CA LYS A 196 19.35 -14.29 15.31
C LYS A 196 17.85 -14.57 15.42
N THR A 197 17.54 -15.80 15.78
CA THR A 197 16.18 -16.22 16.10
C THR A 197 15.71 -15.50 17.34
N PRO A 198 14.43 -15.16 17.46
CA PRO A 198 13.88 -14.71 18.70
C PRO A 198 14.13 -15.77 19.76
N HIS A 199 14.69 -15.39 20.92
CA HIS A 199 14.68 -16.24 22.11
C HIS A 199 13.27 -16.79 22.29
N ARG A 200 13.14 -18.02 22.83
CA ARG A 200 11.85 -18.61 23.17
C ARG A 200 11.02 -17.57 23.90
N PHE A 201 10.09 -16.96 23.19
CA PHE A 201 9.12 -16.11 23.87
C PHE A 201 8.26 -17.03 24.72
N PRO A 202 8.03 -16.71 26.01
CA PRO A 202 7.13 -17.50 26.84
C PRO A 202 5.78 -17.61 26.11
N GLU A 203 5.23 -18.81 26.09
CA GLU A 203 3.85 -19.01 25.69
C GLU A 203 3.00 -18.11 26.58
N ARG A 204 2.48 -17.05 26.01
CA ARG A 204 1.56 -16.19 26.74
C ARG A 204 0.18 -16.79 26.64
N THR A 205 -0.49 -16.90 27.77
CA THR A 205 -1.94 -17.01 27.86
C THR A 205 -2.53 -15.91 26.96
N PRO A 206 -3.45 -16.21 26.04
CA PRO A 206 -4.12 -15.19 25.26
C PRO A 206 -4.62 -14.12 26.22
N THR A 207 -4.14 -12.89 26.07
CA THR A 207 -4.69 -11.78 26.83
C THR A 207 -6.18 -11.75 26.45
N ALA A 208 -7.03 -11.83 27.44
CA ALA A 208 -8.48 -11.73 27.24
C ALA A 208 -8.74 -10.60 26.25
N TRP A 209 -9.61 -10.82 25.31
CA TRP A 209 -10.06 -9.84 24.31
C TRP A 209 -10.30 -8.54 25.06
N MET A 210 -9.34 -7.61 25.01
CA MET A 210 -9.39 -6.41 25.80
C MET A 210 -10.60 -5.61 25.40
N ASP A 211 -11.28 -5.07 26.39
CA ASP A 211 -12.44 -4.21 26.31
C ASP A 211 -12.49 -3.43 25.01
N THR A 212 -13.47 -3.79 24.20
CA THR A 212 -13.93 -2.94 23.11
C THR A 212 -14.45 -1.68 23.79
N THR A 213 -13.75 -0.57 23.63
CA THR A 213 -14.30 0.72 24.04
C THR A 213 -15.65 0.85 23.38
N GLU A 214 -16.71 0.85 24.19
CA GLU A 214 -18.07 0.98 23.73
C GLU A 214 -18.23 2.36 23.08
N GLY A 215 -18.66 2.39 21.83
CA GLY A 215 -18.97 3.64 21.17
C GLY A 215 -18.42 3.77 19.73
N TRP A 216 -18.97 4.74 19.05
CA TRP A 216 -18.54 5.18 17.75
C TRP A 216 -17.61 6.38 17.91
N HIS A 217 -16.44 6.30 17.29
CA HIS A 217 -15.47 7.39 17.22
C HIS A 217 -15.59 8.07 15.86
N TRP A 218 -15.63 9.40 15.88
CA TRP A 218 -15.77 10.19 14.68
C TRP A 218 -14.43 10.78 14.25
N ALA A 219 -14.25 10.89 12.95
CA ALA A 219 -13.10 11.57 12.37
C ALA A 219 -13.50 12.27 11.07
N CYS A 220 -12.74 13.29 10.69
CA CYS A 220 -12.84 13.90 9.37
C CYS A 220 -11.46 13.99 8.73
N ALA A 221 -11.40 13.99 7.40
CA ALA A 221 -10.16 14.14 6.67
C ALA A 221 -10.32 15.09 5.50
N GLY A 222 -9.27 15.86 5.23
CA GLY A 222 -9.08 16.61 4.00
C GLY A 222 -7.95 16.00 3.18
N ARG A 223 -8.15 15.83 1.87
CA ARG A 223 -7.21 15.13 0.99
C ARG A 223 -7.03 15.86 -0.31
N ILE A 224 -5.83 15.73 -0.86
CA ILE A 224 -5.50 16.15 -2.22
C ILE A 224 -4.91 14.96 -2.97
N GLY A 225 -5.29 14.81 -4.22
CA GLY A 225 -4.82 13.78 -5.12
C GLY A 225 -4.71 14.31 -6.54
N ALA A 226 -4.19 13.49 -7.43
CA ALA A 226 -4.15 13.81 -8.85
C ALA A 226 -4.08 12.53 -9.68
N ARG A 227 -4.47 12.62 -10.95
CA ARG A 227 -4.26 11.54 -11.91
C ARG A 227 -3.96 12.08 -13.31
N ASP A 228 -3.20 11.31 -14.05
CA ASP A 228 -3.06 11.42 -15.48
C ASP A 228 -4.16 10.59 -16.15
N ILE A 229 -4.77 11.11 -17.22
CA ILE A 229 -5.82 10.44 -17.98
C ILE A 229 -5.50 10.39 -19.47
N ASN A 230 -4.47 11.10 -19.89
CA ASN A 230 -4.02 11.17 -21.26
C ASN A 230 -2.80 10.27 -21.48
N LEU A 231 -2.34 10.23 -22.72
CA LEU A 231 -1.10 9.56 -23.08
C LEU A 231 0.12 10.18 -22.35
N PRO A 232 1.25 9.45 -22.27
CA PRO A 232 2.42 9.82 -21.50
C PRO A 232 2.84 11.27 -21.62
N GLY A 233 3.09 11.92 -20.48
CA GLY A 233 3.39 13.34 -20.41
C GLY A 233 2.16 14.24 -20.39
N GLY A 234 0.98 13.68 -20.12
CA GLY A 234 -0.27 14.41 -19.96
C GLY A 234 -0.29 15.34 -18.76
N VAL A 235 -1.32 16.19 -18.71
CA VAL A 235 -1.52 17.11 -17.57
C VAL A 235 -2.15 16.34 -16.42
N LEU A 236 -1.60 16.49 -15.23
CA LEU A 236 -2.19 15.95 -14.01
C LEU A 236 -3.48 16.70 -13.68
N HIS A 237 -4.56 15.95 -13.49
CA HIS A 237 -5.85 16.47 -13.09
C HIS A 237 -6.01 16.34 -11.57
N PRO A 238 -6.04 17.47 -10.84
CA PRO A 238 -6.15 17.45 -9.40
C PRO A 238 -7.53 16.97 -8.93
N THR A 239 -7.53 16.36 -7.75
CA THR A 239 -8.72 15.98 -7.00
C THR A 239 -8.57 16.51 -5.58
N VAL A 240 -9.63 17.09 -5.04
CA VAL A 240 -9.72 17.49 -3.63
C VAL A 240 -10.89 16.74 -3.03
N SER A 241 -10.72 16.13 -1.86
CA SER A 241 -11.82 15.47 -1.17
C SER A 241 -11.86 15.77 0.31
N VAL A 242 -13.06 15.67 0.87
CA VAL A 242 -13.33 15.69 2.30
C VAL A 242 -14.06 14.42 2.67
N GLY A 243 -13.63 13.77 3.74
CA GLY A 243 -14.23 12.54 4.25
C GLY A 243 -14.66 12.68 5.70
N ALA A 244 -15.78 12.06 6.05
CA ALA A 244 -16.23 11.86 7.42
C ALA A 244 -16.28 10.37 7.71
N TYR A 245 -15.81 9.97 8.89
CA TYR A 245 -15.71 8.58 9.32
C TYR A 245 -16.44 8.37 10.64
N ALA A 246 -17.08 7.22 10.75
CA ALA A 246 -17.51 6.64 12.01
C ALA A 246 -16.78 5.30 12.17
N GLU A 247 -16.02 5.15 13.23
CA GLU A 247 -15.22 3.97 13.53
C GLU A 247 -15.70 3.34 14.84
N ARG A 248 -15.89 2.02 14.84
CA ARG A 248 -16.20 1.24 16.04
C ARG A 248 -15.21 0.10 16.19
N LYS A 249 -14.52 0.06 17.31
CA LYS A 249 -13.60 -1.02 17.64
C LYS A 249 -14.34 -2.35 17.71
N ALA A 250 -13.85 -3.34 16.97
CA ALA A 250 -14.29 -4.72 17.06
C ALA A 250 -13.35 -5.53 17.96
N THR A 251 -12.04 -5.24 17.89
CA THR A 251 -11.01 -5.83 18.75
C THR A 251 -9.88 -4.81 18.95
N ALA A 252 -8.85 -5.18 19.69
CA ALA A 252 -7.66 -4.35 19.85
C ALA A 252 -6.86 -4.16 18.54
N THR A 253 -7.10 -5.00 17.52
CA THR A 253 -6.35 -5.01 16.25
C THR A 253 -7.11 -4.47 15.07
N HIS A 254 -8.45 -4.42 15.12
CA HIS A 254 -9.27 -3.94 14.02
C HIS A 254 -10.56 -3.27 14.48
N SER A 255 -11.05 -2.39 13.64
CA SER A 255 -12.31 -1.65 13.80
C SER A 255 -13.15 -1.76 12.53
N TRP A 256 -14.46 -1.66 12.68
CA TRP A 256 -15.38 -1.41 11.58
C TRP A 256 -15.41 0.09 11.28
N VAL A 257 -15.47 0.43 9.99
CA VAL A 257 -15.49 1.82 9.54
C VAL A 257 -16.66 2.02 8.60
N LEU A 258 -17.44 3.07 8.86
CA LEU A 258 -18.37 3.68 7.91
C LEU A 258 -17.83 5.05 7.52
N ALA A 259 -17.94 5.40 6.25
CA ALA A 259 -17.43 6.69 5.76
C ALA A 259 -18.33 7.28 4.69
N VAL A 260 -18.31 8.60 4.63
CA VAL A 260 -18.84 9.40 3.53
C VAL A 260 -17.73 10.25 2.99
N ASP A 261 -17.54 10.24 1.69
CA ASP A 261 -16.47 10.96 0.98
C ASP A 261 -17.07 11.83 -0.13
N LEU A 262 -16.75 13.12 -0.11
CA LEU A 262 -17.11 14.07 -1.14
C LEU A 262 -15.85 14.53 -1.86
N ALA A 263 -15.72 14.18 -3.13
CA ALA A 263 -14.56 14.50 -3.95
C ALA A 263 -14.93 15.42 -5.12
N HIS A 264 -14.18 16.50 -5.31
CA HIS A 264 -14.17 17.29 -6.53
C HIS A 264 -13.04 16.76 -7.42
N ASN A 265 -13.39 16.06 -8.50
CA ASN A 265 -12.45 15.39 -9.41
C ASN A 265 -12.43 16.10 -10.77
N GLN A 266 -11.36 16.85 -11.06
CA GLN A 266 -11.24 17.58 -12.31
C GLN A 266 -11.06 16.68 -13.53
N SER A 267 -10.58 15.46 -13.36
CA SER A 267 -10.38 14.53 -14.47
C SER A 267 -11.69 14.10 -15.14
N LEU A 268 -12.82 14.19 -14.43
CA LEU A 268 -14.14 13.83 -14.98
C LEU A 268 -14.52 14.64 -16.21
N ARG A 269 -14.00 15.87 -16.32
CA ARG A 269 -14.22 16.73 -17.50
C ARG A 269 -13.77 16.07 -18.80
N GLN A 270 -12.76 15.24 -18.75
CA GLN A 270 -12.17 14.62 -19.95
C GLN A 270 -12.98 13.42 -20.46
N PHE A 271 -13.87 12.88 -19.62
CA PHE A 271 -14.75 11.76 -19.99
C PHE A 271 -16.16 12.22 -20.40
N SER A 272 -16.38 13.52 -20.56
CA SER A 272 -17.65 14.09 -20.94
C SER A 272 -17.54 14.85 -22.27
N GLU A 273 -18.43 14.58 -23.19
CA GLU A 273 -18.53 15.30 -24.47
C GLU A 273 -18.99 16.76 -24.28
N THR A 274 -19.70 17.03 -23.19
CA THR A 274 -20.17 18.37 -22.82
C THR A 274 -19.43 18.93 -21.62
N PRO A 275 -19.25 20.28 -21.53
CA PRO A 275 -18.66 20.89 -20.35
C PRO A 275 -19.45 20.57 -19.09
N LEU A 276 -18.80 19.96 -18.08
CA LEU A 276 -19.42 19.66 -16.80
C LEU A 276 -19.53 20.92 -15.93
N SER A 277 -20.70 21.13 -15.34
CA SER A 277 -20.90 22.12 -14.28
C SER A 277 -20.19 21.72 -13.00
N MET A 278 -20.01 22.65 -12.05
CA MET A 278 -19.35 22.36 -10.76
C MET A 278 -20.00 21.20 -10.00
N PRO A 279 -21.33 21.12 -9.82
CA PRO A 279 -21.96 20.00 -9.16
C PRO A 279 -21.72 18.64 -9.82
N GLN A 280 -21.62 18.61 -11.14
CA GLN A 280 -21.35 17.38 -11.91
C GLN A 280 -19.92 16.85 -11.75
N LYS A 281 -18.99 17.67 -11.26
CA LYS A 281 -17.62 17.25 -10.88
C LYS A 281 -17.51 16.72 -9.45
N LEU A 282 -18.59 16.82 -8.68
CA LEU A 282 -18.66 16.32 -7.32
C LEU A 282 -19.08 14.85 -7.31
N GLN A 283 -18.31 14.04 -6.62
CA GLN A 283 -18.59 12.63 -6.40
C GLN A 283 -18.84 12.41 -4.91
N LEU A 284 -20.10 12.14 -4.56
CA LEU A 284 -20.49 11.70 -3.24
C LEU A 284 -20.43 10.18 -3.19
N SER A 285 -19.72 9.65 -2.22
CA SER A 285 -19.58 8.19 -1.99
C SER A 285 -19.90 7.84 -0.56
N SER A 286 -20.55 6.71 -0.34
CA SER A 286 -20.60 6.05 0.96
C SER A 286 -19.70 4.82 0.91
N LEU A 287 -18.95 4.58 1.99
CA LEU A 287 -18.00 3.48 2.07
C LEU A 287 -18.15 2.78 3.42
N ALA A 288 -17.82 1.50 3.43
CA ALA A 288 -17.72 0.68 4.63
C ALA A 288 -16.52 -0.26 4.53
N GLY A 289 -15.97 -0.65 5.66
CA GLY A 289 -14.84 -1.57 5.67
C GLY A 289 -14.20 -1.74 7.03
N VAL A 290 -12.90 -1.99 7.00
CA VAL A 290 -12.13 -2.29 8.21
C VAL A 290 -10.92 -1.36 8.33
N ASN A 291 -10.53 -1.08 9.56
CA ASN A 291 -9.28 -0.40 9.91
C ASN A 291 -8.44 -1.35 10.77
N LEU A 292 -7.22 -1.66 10.31
CA LEU A 292 -6.25 -2.48 11.00
C LEU A 292 -5.27 -1.60 11.75
N HIS A 293 -5.02 -1.90 13.03
CA HIS A 293 -4.22 -1.07 13.93
C HIS A 293 -2.82 -1.67 14.18
N PHE A 294 -1.80 -0.91 13.84
CA PHE A 294 -0.38 -1.23 14.04
C PHE A 294 0.32 -0.15 14.88
N GLY A 295 -0.26 0.19 16.03
CA GLY A 295 0.21 1.28 16.87
C GLY A 295 -0.14 2.66 16.30
N HIS A 296 0.87 3.43 15.93
CA HIS A 296 0.67 4.71 15.25
C HIS A 296 0.25 4.55 13.79
N ALA A 297 0.58 3.43 13.15
CA ALA A 297 0.18 3.12 11.79
C ALA A 297 -1.18 2.42 11.76
N GLN A 298 -1.98 2.71 10.75
CA GLN A 298 -3.30 2.14 10.51
C GLN A 298 -3.46 1.88 9.02
N LEU A 299 -4.12 0.78 8.68
CA LEU A 299 -4.47 0.44 7.31
C LEU A 299 -5.99 0.30 7.20
N MET A 300 -6.64 1.26 6.54
CA MET A 300 -8.07 1.20 6.23
C MET A 300 -8.28 0.64 4.82
N LEU A 301 -9.18 -0.33 4.72
CA LEU A 301 -9.64 -0.92 3.47
C LEU A 301 -11.15 -0.71 3.39
N LEU A 302 -11.57 0.16 2.48
CA LEU A 302 -12.96 0.60 2.37
C LEU A 302 -13.49 0.30 0.97
N GLN A 303 -14.71 -0.20 0.89
CA GLN A 303 -15.45 -0.38 -0.35
C GLN A 303 -16.80 0.31 -0.23
N GLY A 304 -17.33 0.81 -1.35
CA GLY A 304 -18.56 1.58 -1.25
C GLY A 304 -19.29 1.79 -2.57
N TRP A 305 -20.09 2.83 -2.59
CA TRP A 305 -20.93 3.21 -3.70
C TRP A 305 -20.84 4.71 -3.97
N VAL A 306 -20.70 5.09 -5.25
CA VAL A 306 -20.76 6.49 -5.71
C VAL A 306 -22.20 6.81 -6.10
N TRP A 307 -22.80 7.77 -5.40
CA TRP A 307 -24.16 8.20 -5.63
C TRP A 307 -24.30 9.18 -6.78
N THR A 308 -23.40 10.16 -6.85
CA THR A 308 -23.35 11.18 -7.89
C THR A 308 -22.19 10.91 -8.83
N ARG A 309 -22.46 10.90 -10.13
CA ARG A 309 -21.45 10.54 -11.10
C ARG A 309 -21.76 11.05 -12.49
N PRO A 310 -20.87 11.86 -13.08
CA PRO A 310 -21.08 12.38 -14.44
C PRO A 310 -20.76 11.38 -15.55
N ASP A 311 -19.89 10.37 -15.26
CA ASP A 311 -19.44 9.42 -16.26
C ASP A 311 -19.55 7.97 -15.78
N GLU A 312 -20.15 7.11 -16.61
CA GLU A 312 -20.37 5.69 -16.29
C GLU A 312 -19.12 4.82 -16.51
N ALA A 313 -18.13 5.28 -17.26
CA ALA A 313 -16.92 4.51 -17.58
C ALA A 313 -16.09 4.13 -16.34
N LEU A 314 -16.16 4.92 -15.26
CA LEU A 314 -15.39 4.67 -14.03
C LEU A 314 -15.98 3.60 -13.09
N GLY A 315 -17.24 3.16 -13.33
CA GLY A 315 -17.93 2.25 -12.40
C GLY A 315 -18.52 2.98 -11.19
N ARG A 316 -19.32 2.31 -10.37
CA ARG A 316 -19.99 2.88 -9.19
C ARG A 316 -19.49 2.32 -7.86
N VAL A 317 -18.59 1.35 -7.91
CA VAL A 317 -18.08 0.65 -6.72
C VAL A 317 -16.62 1.03 -6.50
N PRO A 318 -16.36 2.11 -5.73
CA PRO A 318 -15.01 2.52 -5.40
C PRO A 318 -14.45 1.60 -4.31
N PHE A 319 -13.14 1.40 -4.35
CA PHE A 319 -12.33 0.84 -3.29
C PHE A 319 -11.30 1.89 -2.86
N GLN A 320 -11.07 2.02 -1.56
CA GLN A 320 -10.01 2.87 -1.02
C GLN A 320 -9.12 2.05 -0.10
N ALA A 321 -7.82 2.10 -0.34
CA ALA A 321 -6.79 1.63 0.59
C ALA A 321 -6.08 2.86 1.15
N ILE A 322 -6.10 3.03 2.48
CA ILE A 322 -5.59 4.22 3.16
C ILE A 322 -4.62 3.79 4.24
N LEU A 323 -3.36 4.19 4.11
CA LEU A 323 -2.37 4.09 5.17
C LEU A 323 -2.37 5.41 5.93
N ALA A 324 -2.63 5.36 7.23
CA ALA A 324 -2.61 6.51 8.10
C ALA A 324 -1.55 6.36 9.19
N TYR A 325 -0.92 7.46 9.58
CA TYR A 325 0.05 7.51 10.66
C TYR A 325 -0.30 8.61 11.65
N ALA A 326 -0.59 8.23 12.90
CA ALA A 326 -0.91 9.15 13.96
C ALA A 326 0.35 9.92 14.40
N VAL A 327 0.41 11.20 14.07
CA VAL A 327 1.49 12.12 14.47
C VAL A 327 1.21 12.76 15.83
N ARG A 328 -0.07 12.86 16.19
CA ARG A 328 -0.57 13.29 17.51
C ARG A 328 -1.84 12.51 17.83
N PRO A 329 -2.29 12.49 19.09
CA PRO A 329 -3.48 11.73 19.47
C PRO A 329 -4.75 12.05 18.67
N SER A 330 -4.89 13.30 18.18
CA SER A 330 -6.03 13.72 17.36
C SER A 330 -5.74 13.90 15.89
N TRP A 331 -4.49 13.73 15.45
CA TRP A 331 -4.07 14.05 14.10
C TRP A 331 -3.30 12.89 13.46
N ALA A 332 -3.68 12.52 12.26
CA ALA A 332 -2.94 11.57 11.44
C ALA A 332 -2.68 12.12 10.04
N ILE A 333 -1.54 11.75 9.47
CA ILE A 333 -1.27 11.93 8.04
C ILE A 333 -1.81 10.69 7.34
N GLU A 334 -2.48 10.89 6.21
CA GLU A 334 -3.02 9.82 5.37
C GLU A 334 -2.35 9.84 4.00
N MET A 335 -2.09 8.65 3.48
CA MET A 335 -1.81 8.41 2.06
C MET A 335 -2.65 7.23 1.58
N GLY A 336 -3.14 7.30 0.37
CA GLY A 336 -3.99 6.22 -0.11
C GLY A 336 -4.19 6.23 -1.61
N LEU A 337 -4.93 5.23 -2.05
CA LEU A 337 -5.34 5.05 -3.43
C LEU A 337 -6.85 4.83 -3.46
N ARG A 338 -7.53 5.59 -4.30
CA ARG A 338 -8.87 5.28 -4.75
C ARG A 338 -8.80 4.51 -6.06
N SER A 339 -9.62 3.50 -6.19
CA SER A 339 -9.71 2.69 -7.40
C SER A 339 -11.16 2.28 -7.67
N PHE A 340 -11.44 1.89 -8.92
CA PHE A 340 -12.69 1.26 -9.32
C PHE A 340 -12.35 -0.11 -9.89
N ARG A 341 -12.83 -1.16 -9.24
CA ARG A 341 -12.43 -2.54 -9.55
C ARG A 341 -10.90 -2.66 -9.45
N ILE A 342 -10.23 -2.98 -10.56
CA ILE A 342 -8.77 -3.14 -10.67
C ILE A 342 -8.07 -1.91 -11.28
N ARG A 343 -8.79 -0.80 -11.54
CA ARG A 343 -8.22 0.41 -12.14
C ARG A 343 -8.01 1.48 -11.08
N ALA A 344 -6.79 1.97 -10.96
CA ALA A 344 -6.50 3.14 -10.14
C ALA A 344 -7.31 4.34 -10.66
N ASP A 345 -7.95 5.07 -9.74
CA ASP A 345 -8.57 6.36 -10.03
C ASP A 345 -7.56 7.46 -9.74
N TYR A 346 -7.18 7.64 -8.48
CA TYR A 346 -6.12 8.56 -8.09
C TYR A 346 -5.50 8.19 -6.75
N PRO A 347 -4.19 8.38 -6.57
CA PRO A 347 -3.55 8.39 -5.27
C PRO A 347 -3.81 9.74 -4.59
N PHE A 348 -3.79 9.76 -3.27
CA PHE A 348 -3.99 10.96 -2.49
C PHE A 348 -3.13 10.97 -1.23
N ILE A 349 -2.90 12.18 -0.73
CA ILE A 349 -2.37 12.45 0.60
C ILE A 349 -3.36 13.34 1.34
N GLY A 350 -3.37 13.27 2.67
CA GLY A 350 -4.30 14.06 3.46
C GLY A 350 -3.96 14.11 4.94
N ILE A 351 -4.80 14.83 5.64
CA ILE A 351 -4.74 14.95 7.09
C ILE A 351 -6.10 14.54 7.65
N ARG A 352 -6.08 13.66 8.64
CA ARG A 352 -7.25 13.22 9.39
C ARG A 352 -7.22 13.80 10.79
N TYR A 353 -8.36 14.34 11.21
CA TYR A 353 -8.62 14.81 12.56
C TYR A 353 -9.64 13.91 13.23
N SER A 354 -9.32 13.43 14.42
CA SER A 354 -10.20 12.64 15.29
C SER A 354 -10.33 13.39 16.63
N PRO A 355 -11.50 13.96 16.96
CA PRO A 355 -11.67 14.62 18.24
C PRO A 355 -11.32 13.67 19.39
N ARG A 356 -10.68 14.19 20.43
CA ARG A 356 -10.54 13.44 21.67
C ARG A 356 -11.90 13.38 22.34
N GLU A 357 -12.36 12.20 22.70
CA GLU A 357 -13.43 12.10 23.67
C GLU A 357 -12.92 12.70 24.99
N SER A 358 -13.66 13.68 25.51
CA SER A 358 -13.49 14.11 26.90
C SER A 358 -13.81 12.92 27.79
N ARG A 359 -12.79 12.34 28.41
CA ARG A 359 -12.95 11.34 29.46
C ARG A 359 -13.63 11.98 30.69
#